data_a1de144379353d5b5d24ee1153101c96
#
_entry.id   a1de144379353d5b5d24ee1153101c96
#
_cell.length_a   1.000
_cell.length_b   1.000
_cell.length_c   1.000
_cell.angle_alpha   90.00
_cell.angle_beta   90.00
_cell.angle_gamma   90.00
#
_symmetry.space_group_name_H-M   'P 1'
#
loop_
_entity.id
_entity.type
_entity.pdbx_description
1 polymer ?
#
loop_
_entity_poly.entity_id
_entity_poly.type
_entity_poly.pdbx_seq_one_letter_code
_entity_poly.pdbx_strand_id
1 'polypeptide(L)'
;NLRLKIKNLHKALTLLISVVWLANGLFCKVLNLVPRHEQIVARMLGEDYSRPLTILIGLSEIIMAVWVLSKFKSKLNAITQILVVATMNTLEFILIPDLLLWGRLNSLFALLFISLVYYNEFVLNKKLIQQTV
;
A
#
# COMPACT_ATOMS: atom_id res chain seq x y z
N ASN A 1 9.74 4.70 -28.88
CA ASN A 1 9.67 6.02 -28.27
C ASN A 1 9.83 5.90 -26.75
N LEU A 2 10.84 6.58 -26.23
CA LEU A 2 11.18 6.54 -24.79
C LEU A 2 10.03 7.08 -23.93
N ARG A 3 9.40 8.17 -24.35
CA ARG A 3 8.27 8.74 -23.62
C ARG A 3 7.10 7.77 -23.50
N LEU A 4 6.81 7.06 -24.57
CA LEU A 4 5.74 6.06 -24.58
C LEU A 4 6.05 4.90 -23.63
N LYS A 5 7.30 4.44 -23.60
CA LYS A 5 7.74 3.40 -22.68
C LYS A 5 7.59 3.83 -21.21
N ILE A 6 7.99 5.07 -20.90
CA ILE A 6 7.87 5.63 -19.56
C ILE A 6 6.39 5.75 -19.17
N LYS A 7 5.55 6.24 -20.08
CA LYS A 7 4.11 6.36 -19.85
C LYS A 7 3.46 5.02 -19.58
N ASN A 8 3.79 4.00 -20.37
CA ASN A 8 3.25 2.65 -20.19
C ASN A 8 3.72 2.03 -18.88
N LEU A 9 4.98 2.21 -18.53
CA LEU A 9 5.52 1.70 -17.27
C LEU A 9 4.85 2.38 -16.08
N HIS A 10 4.71 3.69 -16.11
CA HIS A 10 4.03 4.46 -15.07
C HIS A 10 2.59 3.97 -14.88
N LYS A 11 1.87 3.77 -15.97
CA LYS A 11 0.49 3.27 -15.93
C LYS A 11 0.43 1.86 -15.34
N ALA A 12 1.32 0.97 -15.76
CA ALA A 12 1.37 -0.40 -15.24
C ALA A 12 1.67 -0.43 -13.74
N LEU A 13 2.64 0.37 -13.29
CA LEU A 13 2.98 0.45 -11.87
C LEU A 13 1.86 1.06 -11.04
N THR A 14 1.18 2.07 -11.56
CA THR A 14 0.02 2.68 -10.88
C THR A 14 -1.09 1.64 -10.69
N LEU A 15 -1.37 0.84 -11.72
CA LEU A 15 -2.36 -0.24 -11.62
C LEU A 15 -1.92 -1.30 -10.61
N LEU A 16 -0.66 -1.70 -10.64
CA LEU A 16 -0.13 -2.70 -9.70
C LEU A 16 -0.25 -2.22 -8.26
N ILE A 17 0.16 -0.98 -7.99
CA ILE A 17 0.09 -0.38 -6.66
C ILE A 17 -1.37 -0.34 -6.18
N SER A 18 -2.29 0.08 -7.03
CA SER A 18 -3.71 0.12 -6.70
C SER A 18 -4.26 -1.27 -6.40
N VAL A 19 -3.89 -2.28 -7.18
CA VAL A 19 -4.32 -3.67 -6.95
C VAL A 19 -3.82 -4.19 -5.61
N VAL A 20 -2.59 -3.85 -5.21
CA VAL A 20 -2.05 -4.25 -3.89
C VAL A 20 -2.92 -3.68 -2.77
N TRP A 21 -3.25 -2.38 -2.83
CA TRP A 21 -4.11 -1.76 -1.83
C TRP A 21 -5.50 -2.37 -1.81
N LEU A 22 -6.08 -2.58 -2.99
CA LEU A 22 -7.43 -3.14 -3.11
C LEU A 22 -7.48 -4.58 -2.57
N ALA A 23 -6.51 -5.40 -2.92
CA ALA A 23 -6.46 -6.79 -2.46
C ALA A 23 -6.35 -6.86 -0.94
N ASN A 24 -5.46 -6.05 -0.34
CA ASN A 24 -5.32 -6.03 1.11
C ASN A 24 -6.59 -5.51 1.80
N GLY A 25 -7.20 -4.46 1.25
CA GLY A 25 -8.39 -3.87 1.85
C GLY A 25 -9.62 -4.75 1.71
N LEU A 26 -9.92 -5.15 0.48
CA LEU A 26 -11.16 -5.88 0.19
C LEU A 26 -11.06 -7.35 0.57
N PHE A 27 -10.11 -8.08 -0.03
CA PHE A 27 -10.05 -9.52 0.15
C PHE A 27 -9.53 -9.94 1.51
N CYS A 28 -8.49 -9.29 1.99
CA CYS A 28 -7.86 -9.70 3.24
C CYS A 28 -8.58 -9.20 4.49
N LYS A 29 -9.19 -8.03 4.43
CA LYS A 29 -9.78 -7.39 5.61
C LYS A 29 -11.30 -7.35 5.60
N VAL A 30 -11.91 -6.74 4.59
CA VAL A 30 -13.38 -6.58 4.57
C VAL A 30 -14.06 -7.95 4.44
N LEU A 31 -13.63 -8.77 3.48
CA LEU A 31 -14.18 -10.10 3.26
C LEU A 31 -13.57 -11.16 4.19
N ASN A 32 -12.51 -10.81 4.91
CA ASN A 32 -11.83 -11.70 5.87
C ASN A 32 -11.38 -13.03 5.25
N LEU A 33 -10.92 -12.99 3.99
CA LEU A 33 -10.41 -14.19 3.33
C LEU A 33 -9.04 -14.61 3.85
N VAL A 34 -8.33 -13.68 4.51
CA VAL A 34 -7.05 -13.95 5.19
C VAL A 34 -7.20 -13.54 6.65
N PRO A 35 -7.63 -14.47 7.55
CA PRO A 35 -7.89 -14.14 8.95
C PRO A 35 -6.68 -13.58 9.71
N ARG A 36 -5.48 -13.80 9.20
CA ARG A 36 -4.25 -13.26 9.79
C ARG A 36 -4.31 -11.74 9.96
N HIS A 37 -4.93 -11.01 9.02
CA HIS A 37 -5.06 -9.56 9.11
C HIS A 37 -5.86 -9.13 10.32
N GLU A 38 -6.96 -9.82 10.62
CA GLU A 38 -7.75 -9.55 11.80
C GLU A 38 -6.97 -9.91 13.08
N GLN A 39 -6.21 -11.00 13.06
CA GLN A 39 -5.34 -11.39 14.17
C GLN A 39 -4.29 -10.32 14.47
N ILE A 40 -3.72 -9.72 13.44
CA ILE A 40 -2.76 -8.63 13.60
C ILE A 40 -3.42 -7.45 14.32
N VAL A 41 -4.62 -7.05 13.86
CA VAL A 41 -5.38 -5.97 14.48
C VAL A 41 -5.71 -6.30 15.94
N ALA A 42 -6.13 -7.53 16.20
CA ALA A 42 -6.45 -7.99 17.56
C ALA A 42 -5.24 -7.88 18.50
N ARG A 43 -4.06 -8.28 18.02
CA ARG A 43 -2.83 -8.22 18.82
C ARG A 43 -2.39 -6.80 19.10
N MET A 44 -2.61 -5.89 18.16
CA MET A 44 -2.17 -4.50 18.30
C MET A 44 -3.17 -3.62 19.03
N LEU A 45 -4.46 -3.80 18.80
CA LEU A 45 -5.50 -2.88 19.26
C LEU A 45 -6.54 -3.54 20.20
N GLY A 46 -6.43 -4.85 20.47
CA GLY A 46 -7.35 -5.57 21.32
C GLY A 46 -8.35 -6.41 20.55
N GLU A 47 -8.84 -7.48 21.19
CA GLU A 47 -9.73 -8.44 20.54
C GLU A 47 -11.19 -7.95 20.46
N ASP A 48 -11.62 -7.10 21.40
CA ASP A 48 -13.02 -6.69 21.51
C ASP A 48 -13.53 -5.98 20.27
N TYR A 49 -12.66 -5.20 19.61
CA TYR A 49 -13.01 -4.40 18.44
C TYR A 49 -12.23 -4.81 17.19
N SER A 50 -11.59 -6.00 17.22
CA SER A 50 -10.71 -6.41 16.12
C SER A 50 -11.43 -6.47 14.77
N ARG A 51 -12.65 -7.02 14.73
CA ARG A 51 -13.38 -7.15 13.47
C ARG A 51 -13.84 -5.78 12.92
N PRO A 52 -14.51 -4.92 13.72
CA PRO A 52 -14.87 -3.57 13.23
C PRO A 52 -13.65 -2.76 12.80
N LEU A 53 -12.56 -2.80 13.58
CA LEU A 53 -11.35 -2.05 13.25
C LEU A 53 -10.69 -2.58 11.97
N THR A 54 -10.66 -3.90 11.79
CA THR A 54 -10.12 -4.51 10.58
C THR A 54 -10.92 -4.07 9.36
N ILE A 55 -12.24 -4.03 9.46
CA ILE A 55 -13.10 -3.54 8.37
C ILE A 55 -12.82 -2.07 8.05
N LEU A 56 -12.69 -1.23 9.08
CA LEU A 56 -12.38 0.18 8.88
C LEU A 56 -11.03 0.39 8.19
N ILE A 57 -10.01 -0.34 8.61
CA ILE A 57 -8.70 -0.30 7.98
C ILE A 57 -8.81 -0.78 6.52
N GLY A 58 -9.54 -1.86 6.30
CA GLY A 58 -9.76 -2.39 4.96
C GLY A 58 -10.46 -1.39 4.04
N LEU A 59 -11.49 -0.72 4.54
CA LEU A 59 -12.18 0.32 3.77
C LEU A 59 -11.26 1.49 3.44
N SER A 60 -10.40 1.90 4.38
CA SER A 60 -9.42 2.95 4.12
C SER A 60 -8.41 2.54 3.05
N GLU A 61 -8.04 1.27 3.00
CA GLU A 61 -7.14 0.76 1.96
C GLU A 61 -7.81 0.72 0.59
N ILE A 62 -9.10 0.41 0.53
CA ILE A 62 -9.88 0.48 -0.70
C ILE A 62 -9.95 1.93 -1.21
N ILE A 63 -10.19 2.87 -0.30
CA ILE A 63 -10.17 4.30 -0.62
C ILE A 63 -8.79 4.71 -1.15
N MET A 64 -7.72 4.20 -0.54
CA MET A 64 -6.37 4.45 -1.02
C MET A 64 -6.19 3.96 -2.46
N ALA A 65 -6.70 2.77 -2.79
CA ALA A 65 -6.63 2.23 -4.14
C ALA A 65 -7.32 3.15 -5.15
N VAL A 66 -8.50 3.66 -4.81
CA VAL A 66 -9.22 4.61 -5.65
C VAL A 66 -8.44 5.90 -5.82
N TRP A 67 -7.86 6.40 -4.74
CA TRP A 67 -7.03 7.61 -4.78
C TRP A 67 -5.83 7.43 -5.73
N VAL A 68 -5.14 6.29 -5.63
CA VAL A 68 -4.01 5.98 -6.53
C VAL A 68 -4.46 6.03 -7.99
N LEU A 69 -5.59 5.38 -8.31
CA LEU A 69 -6.11 5.34 -9.68
C LEU A 69 -6.55 6.70 -10.19
N SER A 70 -7.05 7.57 -9.31
CA SER A 70 -7.52 8.90 -9.67
C SER A 70 -6.41 9.84 -10.11
N LYS A 71 -5.18 9.56 -9.68
CA LYS A 71 -4.00 10.42 -9.91
C LYS A 71 -4.16 11.83 -9.34
N PHE A 72 -5.18 12.06 -8.51
CA PHE A 72 -5.42 13.34 -7.86
C PHE A 72 -4.37 13.57 -6.78
N LYS A 73 -3.67 14.70 -6.86
CA LYS A 73 -2.57 15.03 -5.94
C LYS A 73 -1.63 13.85 -5.72
N SER A 74 -1.14 13.28 -6.82
CA SER A 74 -0.38 12.04 -6.82
C SER A 74 0.87 12.10 -5.94
N LYS A 75 1.51 13.26 -5.84
CA LYS A 75 2.68 13.43 -4.98
C LYS A 75 2.32 13.29 -3.50
N LEU A 76 1.21 13.92 -3.08
CA LEU A 76 0.70 13.78 -1.72
C LEU A 76 0.27 12.35 -1.45
N ASN A 77 -0.37 11.72 -2.43
CA ASN A 77 -0.75 10.31 -2.33
C ASN A 77 0.47 9.41 -2.11
N ALA A 78 1.52 9.60 -2.89
CA ALA A 78 2.75 8.79 -2.76
C ALA A 78 3.37 8.96 -1.38
N ILE A 79 3.47 10.19 -0.88
CA ILE A 79 4.01 10.47 0.44
C ILE A 79 3.15 9.80 1.51
N THR A 80 1.83 9.90 1.39
CA THR A 80 0.89 9.26 2.33
C THR A 80 1.05 7.74 2.33
N GLN A 81 1.14 7.11 1.16
CA GLN A 81 1.36 5.67 1.05
C GLN A 81 2.66 5.25 1.76
N ILE A 82 3.75 5.96 1.49
CA ILE A 82 5.05 5.64 2.06
C ILE A 82 5.01 5.75 3.58
N LEU A 83 4.42 6.82 4.11
CA LEU A 83 4.31 7.01 5.56
C LEU A 83 3.45 5.94 6.21
N VAL A 84 2.33 5.59 5.61
CA VAL A 84 1.43 4.56 6.15
C VAL A 84 2.13 3.20 6.16
N VAL A 85 2.73 2.80 5.05
CA VAL A 85 3.40 1.49 4.95
C VAL A 85 4.59 1.43 5.90
N ALA A 86 5.41 2.48 5.96
CA ALA A 86 6.56 2.52 6.84
C ALA A 86 6.15 2.42 8.31
N THR A 87 5.14 3.19 8.72
CA THR A 87 4.65 3.19 10.10
C THR A 87 4.08 1.84 10.48
N MET A 88 3.17 1.30 9.65
CA MET A 88 2.54 0.01 9.93
C MET A 88 3.55 -1.11 9.98
N ASN A 89 4.49 -1.15 9.03
CA ASN A 89 5.50 -2.19 8.99
C ASN A 89 6.44 -2.12 10.20
N THR A 90 6.80 -0.91 10.61
CA THR A 90 7.65 -0.72 11.80
C THR A 90 6.97 -1.24 13.06
N LEU A 91 5.69 -0.89 13.25
CA LEU A 91 4.92 -1.37 14.39
C LEU A 91 4.77 -2.89 14.38
N GLU A 92 4.48 -3.48 13.23
CA GLU A 92 4.33 -4.92 13.10
C GLU A 92 5.65 -5.65 13.34
N PHE A 93 6.75 -5.12 12.82
CA PHE A 93 8.09 -5.71 13.01
C PHE A 93 8.49 -5.75 14.48
N ILE A 94 8.18 -4.69 15.22
CA ILE A 94 8.54 -4.58 16.64
C ILE A 94 7.57 -5.39 17.52
N LEU A 95 6.27 -5.28 17.28
CA LEU A 95 5.25 -5.80 18.19
C LEU A 95 4.82 -7.24 17.90
N ILE A 96 4.72 -7.61 16.62
CA ILE A 96 4.11 -8.88 16.22
C ILE A 96 4.82 -9.57 15.05
N PRO A 97 6.15 -9.77 15.13
CA PRO A 97 6.85 -10.38 14.00
C PRO A 97 6.38 -11.82 13.69
N ASP A 98 5.81 -12.52 14.68
CA ASP A 98 5.33 -13.88 14.53
C ASP A 98 4.07 -14.00 13.65
N LEU A 99 3.30 -12.92 13.50
CA LEU A 99 2.10 -12.91 12.66
C LEU A 99 2.36 -12.39 11.24
N LEU A 100 3.56 -11.90 10.95
CA LEU A 100 3.89 -11.39 9.63
C LEU A 100 4.16 -12.54 8.65
N LEU A 101 3.81 -12.30 7.38
CA LEU A 101 4.16 -13.21 6.29
C LEU A 101 5.68 -13.31 6.23
N TRP A 102 6.23 -14.52 6.38
CA TRP A 102 7.67 -14.78 6.46
C TRP A 102 8.37 -14.04 7.63
N GLY A 103 7.65 -13.73 8.70
CA GLY A 103 8.22 -13.09 9.88
C GLY A 103 8.83 -11.73 9.57
N ARG A 104 10.04 -11.48 10.09
CA ARG A 104 10.70 -10.18 9.88
C ARG A 104 11.10 -9.90 8.43
N LEU A 105 11.14 -10.93 7.56
CA LEU A 105 11.39 -10.72 6.13
C LEU A 105 10.28 -9.92 5.45
N ASN A 106 9.12 -9.78 6.08
CA ASN A 106 8.05 -8.93 5.57
C ASN A 106 8.50 -7.48 5.39
N SER A 107 9.50 -7.04 6.15
CA SER A 107 10.06 -5.69 6.01
C SER A 107 10.73 -5.47 4.65
N LEU A 108 11.28 -6.53 4.04
CA LEU A 108 11.83 -6.43 2.68
C LEU A 108 10.74 -6.11 1.67
N PHE A 109 9.58 -6.74 1.80
CA PHE A 109 8.45 -6.48 0.90
C PHE A 109 7.92 -5.07 1.06
N ALA A 110 7.88 -4.57 2.31
CA ALA A 110 7.48 -3.19 2.57
C ALA A 110 8.47 -2.21 1.93
N LEU A 111 9.77 -2.46 2.06
CA LEU A 111 10.81 -1.62 1.44
C LEU A 111 10.70 -1.64 -0.09
N LEU A 112 10.46 -2.82 -0.68
CA LEU A 112 10.27 -2.94 -2.13
C LEU A 112 9.03 -2.17 -2.58
N PHE A 113 7.94 -2.26 -1.84
CA PHE A 113 6.72 -1.54 -2.16
C PHE A 113 6.91 -0.02 -2.05
N ILE A 114 7.55 0.44 -0.98
CA ILE A 114 7.88 1.86 -0.79
C ILE A 114 8.75 2.36 -1.93
N SER A 115 9.77 1.58 -2.31
CA SER A 115 10.66 1.93 -3.42
C SER A 115 9.88 2.02 -4.74
N LEU A 116 8.93 1.11 -4.96
CA LEU A 116 8.09 1.10 -6.14
C LEU A 116 7.21 2.35 -6.21
N VAL A 117 6.58 2.72 -5.09
CA VAL A 117 5.73 3.93 -5.00
C VAL A 117 6.57 5.18 -5.26
N TYR A 118 7.75 5.26 -4.62
CA TYR A 118 8.65 6.39 -4.81
C TYR A 118 9.09 6.51 -6.27
N TYR A 119 9.55 5.42 -6.86
CA TYR A 119 10.02 5.40 -8.25
C TYR A 119 8.91 5.83 -9.20
N ASN A 120 7.71 5.27 -9.02
CA ASN A 120 6.58 5.55 -9.89
C ASN A 120 6.19 7.04 -9.89
N GLU A 121 6.18 7.68 -8.72
CA GLU A 121 5.79 9.09 -8.60
C GLU A 121 6.95 10.05 -8.84
N PHE A 122 8.06 9.85 -8.14
CA PHE A 122 9.15 10.84 -8.11
C PHE A 122 10.17 10.68 -9.24
N VAL A 123 10.15 9.57 -9.95
CA VAL A 123 11.01 9.35 -11.11
C VAL A 123 10.21 9.33 -12.39
N LEU A 124 9.29 8.39 -12.55
CA LEU A 124 8.54 8.21 -13.80
C LEU A 124 7.54 9.34 -14.04
N ASN A 125 6.70 9.65 -13.07
CA ASN A 125 5.70 10.70 -13.23
C ASN A 125 6.35 12.07 -13.39
N LYS A 126 7.42 12.33 -12.65
CA LYS A 126 8.18 13.56 -12.76
C LYS A 126 8.76 13.73 -14.20
N LYS A 127 9.31 12.66 -14.76
CA LYS A 127 9.82 12.67 -16.13
C LYS A 127 8.72 12.96 -17.14
N LEU A 128 7.55 12.36 -16.94
CA LEU A 128 6.41 12.59 -17.84
C LEU A 128 5.95 14.05 -17.79
N ILE A 129 5.87 14.64 -16.60
CA ILE A 129 5.50 16.04 -16.42
C ILE A 129 6.53 16.96 -17.10
N GLN A 130 7.81 16.69 -16.90
CA GLN A 130 8.88 17.48 -17.51
C GLN A 130 8.88 17.39 -19.04
N GLN A 131 8.50 16.25 -19.60
CA GLN A 131 8.45 16.04 -21.04
C GLN A 131 7.24 16.72 -21.70
N THR A 132 6.21 17.06 -20.93
CA THR A 132 5.04 17.75 -21.45
C THR A 132 5.18 19.29 -21.43
N VAL A 133 6.19 19.78 -20.75
CA VAL A 133 6.50 21.22 -20.67
C VAL A 133 7.60 21.57 -21.69
#